data_5e9e93133e6de8286bcb6bb56d2f778b
#
_entry.id   5e9e93133e6de8286bcb6bb56d2f778b
#
_cell.length_a   1.000
_cell.length_b   1.000
_cell.length_c   1.000
_cell.angle_alpha   90.00
_cell.angle_beta   90.00
_cell.angle_gamma   90.00
#
_symmetry.space_group_name_H-M   'P 1'
#
loop_
_entity.id
_entity.type
_entity.pdbx_description
1 polymer ?
#
loop_
_entity_poly.entity_id
_entity_poly.type
_entity_poly.pdbx_seq_one_letter_code
_entity_poly.pdbx_strand_id
1 'polypeptide(L)'
;MDLLMILVTLGTQDKDFSRLLKAIDNEIEKKHITDKVIVQAGTTKYESNNMEIFDLISKDELSKLVEECDLLITHGGVGSILDGIKNNKKIIAAARLKKYKEHTNDHQKQIVKTFAEKGYILELKDFSKLDKVLEKAKTFKPKKFKSNTKKFVKTIDDYIEKDNHTSWFNRYRYLCSNGFIGIFLTLINVLIFSILFGKVNFYLNILISYIATGVLS
;
A
#
# COMPACT_ATOMS: atom_id res chain seq x y z
N MET A 1 3.88 -32.64 -4.02
CA MET A 1 2.66 -32.00 -3.49
C MET A 1 2.15 -31.14 -4.64
N ASP A 2 1.10 -31.57 -5.25
CA ASP A 2 0.53 -30.88 -6.40
C ASP A 2 -0.12 -29.60 -5.90
N LEU A 3 0.05 -28.51 -6.64
CA LEU A 3 -0.59 -27.25 -6.33
C LEU A 3 -2.07 -27.38 -6.71
N LEU A 4 -2.98 -27.10 -5.80
CA LEU A 4 -4.43 -27.25 -6.04
C LEU A 4 -5.06 -25.97 -6.64
N MET A 5 -4.47 -24.81 -6.34
CA MET A 5 -4.96 -23.52 -6.84
C MET A 5 -3.83 -22.49 -6.99
N ILE A 6 -3.77 -21.87 -8.16
CA ILE A 6 -2.88 -20.74 -8.45
C ILE A 6 -3.71 -19.47 -8.50
N LEU A 7 -3.39 -18.49 -7.68
CA LEU A 7 -3.96 -17.15 -7.74
C LEU A 7 -3.01 -16.22 -8.48
N VAL A 8 -3.53 -15.51 -9.47
CA VAL A 8 -2.79 -14.46 -10.20
C VAL A 8 -3.38 -13.09 -9.88
N THR A 9 -2.55 -12.13 -9.46
CA THR A 9 -3.01 -10.77 -9.16
C THR A 9 -2.23 -9.74 -9.96
N LEU A 10 -2.93 -8.94 -10.75
CA LEU A 10 -2.33 -7.87 -11.55
C LEU A 10 -2.41 -6.49 -10.90
N GLY A 11 -3.08 -6.39 -9.75
CA GLY A 11 -3.29 -5.12 -9.03
C GLY A 11 -4.36 -4.24 -9.66
N THR A 12 -4.37 -2.96 -9.27
CA THR A 12 -5.43 -2.00 -9.63
C THR A 12 -4.95 -0.89 -10.56
N GLN A 13 -3.70 -0.96 -11.05
CA GLN A 13 -3.15 0.06 -11.94
C GLN A 13 -3.83 0.02 -13.31
N ASP A 14 -4.04 1.21 -13.91
CA ASP A 14 -4.69 1.44 -15.20
C ASP A 14 -3.86 1.05 -16.45
N LYS A 15 -2.81 0.26 -16.26
CA LYS A 15 -1.92 -0.21 -17.33
C LYS A 15 -2.15 -1.68 -17.62
N ASP A 16 -2.14 -2.03 -18.91
CA ASP A 16 -2.22 -3.41 -19.36
C ASP A 16 -1.05 -4.26 -18.87
N PHE A 17 -1.33 -5.49 -18.48
CA PHE A 17 -0.31 -6.49 -18.14
C PHE A 17 -0.65 -7.87 -18.71
N SER A 18 -1.34 -7.90 -19.86
CA SER A 18 -1.73 -9.13 -20.58
C SER A 18 -0.53 -10.04 -20.92
N ARG A 19 0.68 -9.47 -20.98
CA ARG A 19 1.91 -10.23 -21.22
C ARG A 19 2.13 -11.34 -20.17
N LEU A 20 1.80 -11.10 -18.91
CA LEU A 20 1.88 -12.13 -17.87
C LEU A 20 0.82 -13.20 -18.07
N LEU A 21 -0.42 -12.81 -18.38
CA LEU A 21 -1.51 -13.75 -18.60
C LEU A 21 -1.25 -14.63 -19.83
N LYS A 22 -0.72 -14.06 -20.91
CA LYS A 22 -0.29 -14.83 -22.10
C LYS A 22 0.76 -15.87 -21.77
N ALA A 23 1.72 -15.53 -20.90
CA ALA A 23 2.75 -16.49 -20.50
C ALA A 23 2.15 -17.63 -19.68
N ILE A 24 1.21 -17.33 -18.77
CA ILE A 24 0.54 -18.33 -17.95
C ILE A 24 -0.34 -19.23 -18.84
N ASP A 25 -1.11 -18.66 -19.74
CA ASP A 25 -1.98 -19.39 -20.65
C ASP A 25 -1.18 -20.38 -21.52
N ASN A 26 -0.05 -19.93 -22.05
CA ASN A 26 0.89 -20.83 -22.77
C ASN A 26 1.39 -21.99 -21.92
N GLU A 27 1.64 -21.80 -20.64
CA GLU A 27 2.08 -22.89 -19.76
C GLU A 27 0.93 -23.85 -19.40
N ILE A 28 -0.31 -23.37 -19.38
CA ILE A 28 -1.49 -24.23 -19.26
C ILE A 28 -1.66 -25.08 -20.52
N GLU A 29 -1.58 -24.48 -21.70
CA GLU A 29 -1.65 -25.19 -22.99
C GLU A 29 -0.59 -26.29 -23.14
N LYS A 30 0.63 -26.02 -22.65
CA LYS A 30 1.72 -27.00 -22.61
C LYS A 30 1.58 -28.05 -21.50
N LYS A 31 0.52 -27.97 -20.69
CA LYS A 31 0.28 -28.85 -19.52
C LYS A 31 1.37 -28.78 -18.44
N HIS A 32 2.12 -27.67 -18.37
CA HIS A 32 3.03 -27.41 -17.25
C HIS A 32 2.27 -26.87 -16.02
N ILE A 33 1.11 -26.26 -16.25
CA ILE A 33 0.12 -25.90 -15.23
C ILE A 33 -1.12 -26.75 -15.49
N THR A 34 -1.49 -27.58 -14.54
CA THR A 34 -2.70 -28.43 -14.58
C THR A 34 -3.71 -28.05 -13.50
N ASP A 35 -3.30 -27.14 -12.61
CA ASP A 35 -4.07 -26.68 -11.48
C ASP A 35 -5.06 -25.59 -11.88
N LYS A 36 -6.09 -25.38 -11.04
CA LYS A 36 -7.03 -24.27 -11.24
C LYS A 36 -6.31 -22.93 -11.14
N VAL A 37 -6.50 -22.08 -12.16
CA VAL A 37 -5.93 -20.73 -12.19
C VAL A 37 -7.05 -19.70 -12.09
N ILE A 38 -6.97 -18.87 -11.04
CA ILE A 38 -7.88 -17.75 -10.78
C ILE A 38 -7.11 -16.45 -10.94
N VAL A 39 -7.66 -15.49 -11.66
CA VAL A 39 -6.99 -14.23 -12.02
C VAL A 39 -7.80 -13.03 -11.55
N GLN A 40 -7.22 -12.17 -10.75
CA GLN A 40 -7.67 -10.80 -10.54
C GLN A 40 -6.91 -9.90 -11.52
N ALA A 41 -7.56 -9.55 -12.63
CA ALA A 41 -6.95 -8.86 -13.76
C ALA A 41 -6.89 -7.34 -13.60
N GLY A 42 -7.72 -6.75 -12.73
CA GLY A 42 -7.82 -5.30 -12.57
C GLY A 42 -8.41 -4.66 -13.83
N THR A 43 -7.64 -3.76 -14.44
CA THR A 43 -8.01 -3.08 -15.69
C THR A 43 -7.48 -3.79 -16.94
N THR A 44 -6.67 -4.85 -16.77
CA THR A 44 -6.15 -5.62 -17.89
C THR A 44 -7.27 -6.42 -18.54
N LYS A 45 -7.50 -6.22 -19.84
CA LYS A 45 -8.47 -6.98 -20.61
C LYS A 45 -7.80 -8.19 -21.23
N TYR A 46 -8.27 -9.37 -20.87
CA TYR A 46 -7.76 -10.65 -21.36
C TYR A 46 -8.87 -11.69 -21.29
N GLU A 47 -8.97 -12.49 -22.30
CA GLU A 47 -9.92 -13.60 -22.37
C GLU A 47 -9.16 -14.91 -22.52
N SER A 48 -9.54 -15.91 -21.77
CA SER A 48 -9.00 -17.28 -21.82
C SER A 48 -10.06 -18.27 -21.39
N ASN A 49 -10.08 -19.42 -22.05
CA ASN A 49 -10.90 -20.55 -21.64
C ASN A 49 -10.23 -21.41 -20.56
N ASN A 50 -8.97 -21.12 -20.25
CA ASN A 50 -8.15 -21.92 -19.35
C ASN A 50 -8.06 -21.33 -17.94
N MET A 51 -8.54 -20.11 -17.74
CA MET A 51 -8.44 -19.35 -16.48
C MET A 51 -9.78 -18.74 -16.11
N GLU A 52 -10.06 -18.67 -14.80
CA GLU A 52 -11.19 -17.94 -14.26
C GLU A 52 -10.75 -16.50 -13.98
N ILE A 53 -11.26 -15.53 -14.77
CA ILE A 53 -10.75 -14.15 -14.76
C ILE A 53 -11.81 -13.19 -14.22
N PHE A 54 -11.44 -12.40 -13.22
CA PHE A 54 -12.23 -11.30 -12.68
C PHE A 54 -11.53 -9.96 -12.92
N ASP A 55 -12.28 -8.91 -13.14
CA ASP A 55 -11.72 -7.55 -13.23
C ASP A 55 -11.23 -7.10 -11.84
N LEU A 56 -12.09 -6.49 -11.05
CA LEU A 56 -11.83 -6.09 -9.66
C LEU A 56 -12.80 -6.83 -8.74
N ILE A 57 -12.29 -7.30 -7.63
CA ILE A 57 -13.07 -7.91 -6.55
C ILE A 57 -12.84 -7.13 -5.25
N SER A 58 -13.70 -7.35 -4.27
CA SER A 58 -13.56 -6.72 -2.97
C SER A 58 -12.26 -7.15 -2.28
N LYS A 59 -11.77 -6.34 -1.36
CA LYS A 59 -10.57 -6.66 -0.59
C LYS A 59 -10.74 -7.95 0.21
N ASP A 60 -11.93 -8.18 0.74
CA ASP A 60 -12.22 -9.36 1.56
C ASP A 60 -12.24 -10.64 0.72
N GLU A 61 -12.82 -10.58 -0.48
CA GLU A 61 -12.80 -11.71 -1.44
C GLU A 61 -11.37 -12.01 -1.88
N LEU A 62 -10.58 -10.97 -2.23
CA LEU A 62 -9.17 -11.16 -2.60
C LEU A 62 -8.38 -11.77 -1.44
N SER A 63 -8.61 -11.34 -0.20
CA SER A 63 -7.94 -11.90 0.98
C SER A 63 -8.25 -13.38 1.16
N LYS A 64 -9.51 -13.80 0.97
CA LYS A 64 -9.91 -15.21 1.00
C LYS A 64 -9.20 -16.03 -0.07
N LEU A 65 -9.15 -15.53 -1.31
CA LEU A 65 -8.44 -16.21 -2.39
C LEU A 65 -6.94 -16.34 -2.10
N VAL A 66 -6.32 -15.32 -1.49
CA VAL A 66 -4.91 -15.39 -1.05
C VAL A 66 -4.74 -16.43 0.06
N GLU A 67 -5.68 -16.55 0.99
CA GLU A 67 -5.64 -17.58 2.04
C GLU A 67 -5.83 -18.99 1.49
N GLU A 68 -6.61 -19.18 0.45
CA GLU A 68 -6.93 -20.48 -0.13
C GLU A 68 -5.87 -20.94 -1.14
N CYS A 69 -5.19 -20.04 -1.86
CA CYS A 69 -4.25 -20.43 -2.90
C CYS A 69 -3.00 -21.13 -2.35
N ASP A 70 -2.40 -22.01 -3.15
CA ASP A 70 -1.12 -22.66 -2.86
C ASP A 70 0.05 -21.86 -3.42
N LEU A 71 -0.15 -21.21 -4.56
CA LEU A 71 0.83 -20.36 -5.25
C LEU A 71 0.19 -19.03 -5.63
N LEU A 72 0.83 -17.94 -5.24
CA LEU A 72 0.49 -16.60 -5.68
C LEU A 72 1.46 -16.13 -6.77
N ILE A 73 0.92 -15.85 -7.97
CA ILE A 73 1.68 -15.15 -9.02
C ILE A 73 1.20 -13.70 -9.02
N THR A 74 2.12 -12.74 -8.85
CA THR A 74 1.71 -11.35 -8.70
C THR A 74 2.62 -10.39 -9.45
N HIS A 75 2.08 -9.21 -9.78
CA HIS A 75 2.89 -8.07 -10.22
C HIS A 75 3.81 -7.59 -9.08
N GLY A 76 4.80 -6.76 -9.39
CA GLY A 76 5.78 -6.28 -8.41
C GLY A 76 5.25 -5.27 -7.39
N GLY A 77 3.96 -5.29 -7.05
CA GLY A 77 3.35 -4.44 -6.04
C GLY A 77 3.66 -4.93 -4.61
N VAL A 78 4.14 -4.03 -3.76
CA VAL A 78 4.51 -4.36 -2.36
C VAL A 78 3.32 -4.91 -1.57
N GLY A 79 2.12 -4.35 -1.76
CA GLY A 79 0.91 -4.79 -1.07
C GLY A 79 0.64 -6.28 -1.29
N SER A 80 0.52 -6.69 -2.56
CA SER A 80 0.23 -8.08 -2.93
C SER A 80 1.34 -9.05 -2.49
N ILE A 81 2.61 -8.63 -2.58
CA ILE A 81 3.74 -9.44 -2.08
C ILE A 81 3.64 -9.64 -0.57
N LEU A 82 3.37 -8.57 0.19
CA LEU A 82 3.26 -8.66 1.65
C LEU A 82 2.03 -9.46 2.10
N ASP A 83 0.93 -9.37 1.37
CA ASP A 83 -0.28 -10.17 1.68
C ASP A 83 0.00 -11.66 1.48
N GLY A 84 0.68 -12.04 0.40
CA GLY A 84 1.12 -13.42 0.21
C GLY A 84 2.12 -13.90 1.27
N ILE A 85 3.07 -13.05 1.66
CA ILE A 85 4.05 -13.36 2.73
C ILE A 85 3.37 -13.56 4.08
N LYS A 86 2.43 -12.69 4.45
CA LYS A 86 1.67 -12.79 5.72
C LYS A 86 0.88 -14.11 5.81
N ASN A 87 0.36 -14.55 4.68
CA ASN A 87 -0.39 -15.81 4.57
C ASN A 87 0.53 -17.03 4.31
N ASN A 88 1.86 -16.87 4.43
CA ASN A 88 2.85 -17.92 4.23
C ASN A 88 2.77 -18.61 2.87
N LYS A 89 2.35 -17.89 1.83
CA LYS A 89 2.21 -18.44 0.49
C LYS A 89 3.54 -18.48 -0.26
N LYS A 90 3.68 -19.42 -1.19
CA LYS A 90 4.72 -19.38 -2.19
C LYS A 90 4.37 -18.28 -3.18
N ILE A 91 5.35 -17.43 -3.54
CA ILE A 91 5.08 -16.26 -4.36
C ILE A 91 6.05 -16.22 -5.54
N ILE A 92 5.51 -16.07 -6.74
CA ILE A 92 6.24 -15.69 -7.95
C ILE A 92 5.85 -14.25 -8.27
N ALA A 93 6.82 -13.34 -8.33
CA ALA A 93 6.56 -11.96 -8.69
C ALA A 93 7.19 -11.59 -10.03
N ALA A 94 6.39 -10.96 -10.90
CA ALA A 94 6.74 -10.48 -12.21
C ALA A 94 6.59 -8.96 -12.29
N ALA A 95 7.68 -8.22 -12.40
CA ALA A 95 7.61 -6.76 -12.43
C ALA A 95 6.98 -6.26 -13.75
N ARG A 96 6.10 -5.28 -13.64
CA ARG A 96 5.64 -4.46 -14.76
C ARG A 96 6.80 -3.57 -15.23
N LEU A 97 6.99 -3.41 -16.54
CA LEU A 97 8.13 -2.70 -17.10
C LEU A 97 7.69 -1.51 -17.95
N LYS A 98 8.41 -0.39 -17.81
CA LYS A 98 8.18 0.83 -18.61
C LYS A 98 8.32 0.57 -20.11
N LYS A 99 9.27 -0.25 -20.53
CA LYS A 99 9.51 -0.56 -21.95
C LYS A 99 8.31 -1.21 -22.66
N TYR A 100 7.44 -1.88 -21.89
CA TYR A 100 6.19 -2.47 -22.40
C TYR A 100 4.94 -1.61 -22.11
N LYS A 101 5.14 -0.37 -21.62
CA LYS A 101 4.08 0.55 -21.20
C LYS A 101 3.19 0.02 -20.08
N GLU A 102 3.68 -0.96 -19.33
CA GLU A 102 2.98 -1.61 -18.21
C GLU A 102 3.08 -0.81 -16.91
N HIS A 103 4.04 0.12 -16.83
CA HIS A 103 4.27 1.01 -15.69
C HIS A 103 4.91 2.32 -16.14
N THR A 104 4.84 3.36 -15.32
CA THR A 104 5.46 4.67 -15.58
C THR A 104 6.99 4.63 -15.41
N ASN A 105 7.49 3.72 -14.58
CA ASN A 105 8.92 3.51 -14.28
C ASN A 105 9.23 2.02 -14.02
N ASP A 106 10.49 1.70 -13.76
CA ASP A 106 10.95 0.32 -13.46
C ASP A 106 11.14 0.04 -11.97
N HIS A 107 10.49 0.82 -11.08
CA HIS A 107 10.65 0.67 -9.63
C HIS A 107 10.21 -0.71 -9.10
N GLN A 108 9.15 -1.28 -9.67
CA GLN A 108 8.71 -2.64 -9.31
C GLN A 108 9.81 -3.69 -9.49
N LYS A 109 10.68 -3.52 -10.50
CA LYS A 109 11.84 -4.42 -10.72
C LYS A 109 12.80 -4.42 -9.52
N GLN A 110 13.04 -3.25 -8.91
CA GLN A 110 13.90 -3.15 -7.73
C GLN A 110 13.24 -3.81 -6.52
N ILE A 111 11.94 -3.62 -6.34
CA ILE A 111 11.15 -4.24 -5.27
C ILE A 111 11.22 -5.76 -5.37
N VAL A 112 10.84 -6.32 -6.52
CA VAL A 112 10.83 -7.77 -6.76
C VAL A 112 12.22 -8.37 -6.54
N LYS A 113 13.26 -7.74 -7.08
CA LYS A 113 14.65 -8.17 -6.89
C LYS A 113 15.02 -8.21 -5.39
N THR A 114 14.71 -7.15 -4.64
CA THR A 114 15.02 -7.07 -3.21
C THR A 114 14.34 -8.17 -2.39
N PHE A 115 13.07 -8.46 -2.66
CA PHE A 115 12.35 -9.53 -1.98
C PHE A 115 12.86 -10.92 -2.36
N ALA A 116 13.24 -11.11 -3.63
CA ALA A 116 13.81 -12.37 -4.11
C ALA A 116 15.21 -12.64 -3.53
N GLU A 117 16.10 -11.64 -3.50
CA GLU A 117 17.44 -11.75 -2.89
C GLU A 117 17.38 -12.09 -1.39
N LYS A 118 16.36 -11.59 -0.70
CA LYS A 118 16.10 -11.94 0.70
C LYS A 118 15.49 -13.33 0.89
N GLY A 119 15.11 -14.01 -0.19
CA GLY A 119 14.55 -15.36 -0.16
C GLY A 119 13.08 -15.42 0.28
N TYR A 120 12.34 -14.34 0.13
CA TYR A 120 10.90 -14.29 0.46
C TYR A 120 10.02 -14.74 -0.70
N ILE A 121 10.46 -14.51 -1.94
CA ILE A 121 9.71 -14.78 -3.16
C ILE A 121 10.62 -15.32 -4.26
N LEU A 122 10.04 -15.81 -5.34
CA LEU A 122 10.72 -16.10 -6.60
C LEU A 122 10.48 -14.95 -7.59
N GLU A 123 11.52 -14.50 -8.28
CA GLU A 123 11.44 -13.47 -9.30
C GLU A 123 11.26 -14.10 -10.69
N LEU A 124 10.24 -13.67 -11.43
CA LEU A 124 10.07 -13.97 -12.84
C LEU A 124 10.58 -12.80 -13.69
N LYS A 125 11.83 -12.89 -14.16
CA LYS A 125 12.46 -11.87 -15.04
C LYS A 125 12.13 -12.06 -16.50
N ASP A 126 12.15 -13.30 -16.94
CA ASP A 126 11.97 -13.73 -18.33
C ASP A 126 10.76 -14.66 -18.40
N PHE A 127 9.72 -14.20 -19.05
CA PHE A 127 8.45 -14.91 -19.11
C PHE A 127 8.53 -16.19 -19.93
N SER A 128 9.54 -16.30 -20.85
CA SER A 128 9.81 -17.54 -21.58
C SER A 128 10.37 -18.67 -20.69
N LYS A 129 10.71 -18.34 -19.43
CA LYS A 129 11.24 -19.27 -18.43
C LYS A 129 10.28 -19.51 -17.28
N LEU A 130 8.99 -19.22 -17.48
CA LEU A 130 7.97 -19.40 -16.44
C LEU A 130 7.92 -20.86 -15.98
N ASP A 131 8.02 -21.83 -16.88
CA ASP A 131 8.15 -23.26 -16.61
C ASP A 131 9.19 -23.57 -15.54
N LYS A 132 10.40 -23.04 -15.68
CA LYS A 132 11.50 -23.25 -14.72
C LYS A 132 11.25 -22.61 -13.38
N VAL A 133 10.55 -21.46 -13.35
CA VAL A 133 10.21 -20.78 -12.09
C VAL A 133 9.08 -21.52 -11.37
N LEU A 134 8.13 -22.08 -12.10
CA LEU A 134 7.07 -22.94 -11.57
C LEU A 134 7.66 -24.21 -10.94
N GLU A 135 8.56 -24.90 -11.62
CA GLU A 135 9.26 -26.06 -11.05
C GLU A 135 10.04 -25.69 -9.77
N LYS A 136 10.73 -24.56 -9.77
CA LYS A 136 11.37 -24.04 -8.56
C LYS A 136 10.36 -23.78 -7.43
N ALA A 137 9.16 -23.30 -7.74
CA ALA A 137 8.15 -22.98 -6.74
C ALA A 137 7.68 -24.24 -6.00
N LYS A 138 7.66 -25.41 -6.65
CA LYS A 138 7.26 -26.69 -6.00
C LYS A 138 8.10 -26.98 -4.75
N THR A 139 9.40 -26.74 -4.83
CA THR A 139 10.35 -27.04 -3.73
C THR A 139 10.75 -25.80 -2.92
N PHE A 140 10.33 -24.60 -3.34
CA PHE A 140 10.68 -23.35 -2.69
C PHE A 140 10.09 -23.27 -1.28
N LYS A 141 10.94 -22.95 -0.31
CA LYS A 141 10.55 -22.66 1.08
C LYS A 141 10.85 -21.20 1.39
N PRO A 142 9.84 -20.32 1.40
CA PRO A 142 10.06 -18.91 1.69
C PRO A 142 10.65 -18.72 3.09
N LYS A 143 11.57 -17.78 3.22
CA LYS A 143 12.07 -17.37 4.54
C LYS A 143 10.96 -16.65 5.32
N LYS A 144 10.93 -16.84 6.64
CA LYS A 144 10.00 -16.11 7.50
C LYS A 144 10.30 -14.62 7.48
N PHE A 145 9.30 -13.83 7.15
CA PHE A 145 9.40 -12.38 7.14
C PHE A 145 9.42 -11.82 8.56
N LYS A 146 10.44 -11.04 8.87
CA LYS A 146 10.51 -10.28 10.12
C LYS A 146 10.15 -8.83 9.86
N SER A 147 8.98 -8.42 10.33
CA SER A 147 8.57 -7.02 10.24
C SER A 147 9.49 -6.12 11.06
N ASN A 148 9.89 -5.01 10.47
CA ASN A 148 10.68 -3.97 11.13
C ASN A 148 9.81 -2.81 11.65
N THR A 149 8.48 -2.97 11.63
CA THR A 149 7.52 -1.92 11.97
C THR A 149 7.78 -1.32 13.36
N LYS A 150 7.99 -2.17 14.38
CA LYS A 150 8.27 -1.68 15.75
C LYS A 150 9.50 -0.79 15.82
N LYS A 151 10.59 -1.17 15.13
CA LYS A 151 11.83 -0.38 15.09
C LYS A 151 11.61 0.93 14.32
N PHE A 152 10.87 0.86 13.23
CA PHE A 152 10.56 2.04 12.40
C PHE A 152 9.68 3.04 13.16
N VAL A 153 8.61 2.57 13.81
CA VAL A 153 7.73 3.40 14.66
C VAL A 153 8.58 4.07 15.76
N LYS A 154 9.38 3.28 16.50
CA LYS A 154 10.25 3.83 17.53
C LYS A 154 11.21 4.91 16.99
N THR A 155 11.79 4.69 15.80
CA THR A 155 12.68 5.69 15.18
C THR A 155 11.95 6.99 14.86
N ILE A 156 10.69 6.91 14.41
CA ILE A 156 9.84 8.09 14.16
C ILE A 156 9.49 8.78 15.48
N ASP A 157 9.10 8.01 16.51
CA ASP A 157 8.77 8.55 17.83
C ASP A 157 9.98 9.27 18.42
N ASP A 158 11.16 8.64 18.40
CA ASP A 158 12.42 9.24 18.86
C ASP A 158 12.75 10.54 18.09
N TYR A 159 12.47 10.57 16.78
CA TYR A 159 12.67 11.76 15.95
C TYR A 159 11.70 12.89 16.33
N ILE A 160 10.41 12.56 16.48
CA ILE A 160 9.37 13.52 16.87
C ILE A 160 9.65 14.08 18.27
N GLU A 161 10.03 13.23 19.23
CA GLU A 161 10.37 13.65 20.58
C GLU A 161 11.60 14.58 20.59
N LYS A 162 12.63 14.24 19.82
CA LYS A 162 13.84 15.06 19.70
C LYS A 162 13.54 16.43 19.08
N ASP A 163 12.64 16.48 18.09
CA ASP A 163 12.24 17.72 17.42
C ASP A 163 11.31 18.57 18.30
N ASN A 164 10.48 17.95 19.14
CA ASN A 164 9.64 18.62 20.12
C ASN A 164 10.45 19.37 21.22
N HIS A 165 11.69 18.95 21.51
CA HIS A 165 12.57 19.67 22.45
C HIS A 165 13.18 20.95 21.87
N THR A 166 13.18 21.13 20.55
CA THR A 166 13.83 22.27 19.87
C THR A 166 12.87 23.11 19.01
N SER A 167 11.62 22.71 18.82
CA SER A 167 10.75 23.29 17.81
C SER A 167 9.75 24.31 18.34
N TRP A 168 9.30 25.18 17.42
CA TRP A 168 8.27 26.18 17.62
C TRP A 168 6.95 25.61 18.20
N PHE A 169 6.73 24.28 18.09
CA PHE A 169 5.59 23.62 18.69
C PHE A 169 5.58 23.74 20.22
N ASN A 170 6.74 23.66 20.88
CA ASN A 170 6.87 23.96 22.31
C ASN A 170 6.65 25.43 22.59
N ARG A 171 7.07 26.32 21.70
CA ARG A 171 6.80 27.75 21.78
C ARG A 171 5.32 28.05 21.60
N TYR A 172 4.63 27.34 20.68
CA TYR A 172 3.19 27.47 20.45
C TYR A 172 2.37 26.84 21.60
N ARG A 173 2.79 25.70 22.11
CA ARG A 173 2.19 25.04 23.28
C ARG A 173 2.39 25.88 24.55
N TYR A 174 3.53 26.53 24.71
CA TYR A 174 3.78 27.49 25.80
C TYR A 174 2.88 28.73 25.67
N LEU A 175 2.67 29.23 24.46
CA LEU A 175 1.75 30.35 24.19
C LEU A 175 0.28 29.95 24.38
N CYS A 176 -0.09 28.71 24.04
CA CYS A 176 -1.45 28.19 24.26
C CYS A 176 -1.69 27.74 25.71
N SER A 177 -0.67 27.24 26.42
CA SER A 177 -0.81 26.87 27.85
C SER A 177 -0.85 28.08 28.78
N ASN A 178 -0.31 29.20 28.37
CA ASN A 178 -0.53 30.50 29.01
C ASN A 178 -1.78 31.17 28.40
N GLY A 179 -2.92 30.51 28.55
CA GLY A 179 -4.23 30.94 27.99
C GLY A 179 -4.59 32.44 28.23
N PHE A 180 -3.96 33.08 29.19
CA PHE A 180 -4.06 34.52 29.44
C PHE A 180 -3.50 35.37 28.29
N ILE A 181 -2.38 35.00 27.67
CA ILE A 181 -1.76 35.82 26.61
C ILE A 181 -2.57 35.68 25.31
N GLY A 182 -3.04 34.48 24.99
CA GLY A 182 -3.87 34.24 23.79
C GLY A 182 -5.22 34.99 23.89
N ILE A 183 -5.88 34.90 25.04
CA ILE A 183 -7.13 35.63 25.30
C ILE A 183 -6.88 37.14 25.25
N PHE A 184 -5.79 37.62 25.84
CA PHE A 184 -5.43 39.04 25.87
C PHE A 184 -5.15 39.60 24.47
N LEU A 185 -4.38 38.91 23.66
CA LEU A 185 -4.11 39.29 22.26
C LEU A 185 -5.37 39.26 21.41
N THR A 186 -6.25 38.28 21.63
CA THR A 186 -7.56 38.20 20.94
C THR A 186 -8.46 39.37 21.34
N LEU A 187 -8.50 39.72 22.61
CA LEU A 187 -9.25 40.88 23.11
C LEU A 187 -8.73 42.19 22.52
N ILE A 188 -7.43 42.38 22.45
CA ILE A 188 -6.78 43.57 21.82
C ILE A 188 -7.18 43.64 20.34
N ASN A 189 -7.07 42.54 19.60
CA ASN A 189 -7.45 42.51 18.18
C ASN A 189 -8.93 42.83 17.97
N VAL A 190 -9.82 42.27 18.80
CA VAL A 190 -11.27 42.55 18.73
C VAL A 190 -11.52 44.04 19.04
N LEU A 191 -10.84 44.61 20.01
CA LEU A 191 -10.96 46.04 20.37
C LEU A 191 -10.51 46.94 19.22
N ILE A 192 -9.34 46.68 18.64
CA ILE A 192 -8.80 47.41 17.49
C ILE A 192 -9.77 47.32 16.29
N PHE A 193 -10.25 46.14 15.96
CA PHE A 193 -11.21 45.94 14.87
C PHE A 193 -12.55 46.63 15.14
N SER A 194 -13.03 46.62 16.38
CA SER A 194 -14.26 47.28 16.77
C SER A 194 -14.14 48.82 16.65
N ILE A 195 -12.99 49.37 17.00
CA ILE A 195 -12.72 50.81 16.84
C ILE A 195 -12.63 51.21 15.38
N LEU A 196 -11.93 50.38 14.57
CA LEU A 196 -11.70 50.69 13.15
C LEU A 196 -12.96 50.56 12.29
N PHE A 197 -13.84 49.63 12.64
CA PHE A 197 -15.01 49.29 11.78
C PHE A 197 -16.38 49.58 12.40
N GLY A 198 -16.45 50.13 13.62
CA GLY A 198 -17.69 50.57 14.27
C GLY A 198 -18.72 49.47 14.54
N LYS A 199 -18.30 48.19 14.55
CA LYS A 199 -19.19 47.03 14.72
C LYS A 199 -18.93 46.25 16.02
N VAL A 200 -18.92 46.95 17.13
CA VAL A 200 -18.59 46.38 18.47
C VAL A 200 -19.43 45.14 18.81
N ASN A 201 -20.71 45.16 18.57
CA ASN A 201 -21.61 44.06 18.95
C ASN A 201 -21.40 42.77 18.14
N PHE A 202 -21.01 42.87 16.86
CA PHE A 202 -20.79 41.71 16.00
C PHE A 202 -19.54 40.93 16.43
N TYR A 203 -18.45 41.60 16.67
CA TYR A 203 -17.20 40.97 17.07
C TYR A 203 -17.20 40.47 18.51
N LEU A 204 -17.92 41.14 19.39
CA LEU A 204 -18.12 40.69 20.77
C LEU A 204 -18.91 39.38 20.84
N ASN A 205 -19.96 39.22 20.04
CA ASN A 205 -20.73 37.97 19.97
C ASN A 205 -19.91 36.80 19.38
N ILE A 206 -19.05 37.04 18.41
CA ILE A 206 -18.12 36.02 17.89
C ILE A 206 -17.14 35.58 18.99
N LEU A 207 -16.59 36.53 19.75
CA LEU A 207 -15.65 36.25 20.83
C LEU A 207 -16.30 35.45 21.95
N ILE A 208 -17.52 35.81 22.37
CA ILE A 208 -18.28 35.07 23.39
C ILE A 208 -18.57 33.63 22.91
N SER A 209 -18.94 33.45 21.65
CA SER A 209 -19.15 32.13 21.08
C SER A 209 -17.88 31.29 21.07
N TYR A 210 -16.73 31.89 20.78
CA TYR A 210 -15.41 31.20 20.78
C TYR A 210 -14.97 30.79 22.19
N ILE A 211 -15.20 31.65 23.20
CA ILE A 211 -14.89 31.34 24.59
C ILE A 211 -15.83 30.25 25.12
N ALA A 212 -17.12 30.30 24.80
CA ALA A 212 -18.09 29.29 25.21
C ALA A 212 -17.80 27.90 24.61
N THR A 213 -17.33 27.82 23.35
CA THR A 213 -16.95 26.54 22.71
C THR A 213 -15.60 26.02 23.18
N GLY A 214 -14.65 26.89 23.56
CA GLY A 214 -13.33 26.50 24.04
C GLY A 214 -13.28 26.07 25.52
N VAL A 215 -14.31 26.34 26.29
CA VAL A 215 -14.43 25.89 27.71
C VAL A 215 -15.12 24.53 27.83
N LEU A 216 -15.77 24.05 26.75
CA LEU A 216 -16.51 22.78 26.71
C LEU A 216 -15.75 21.66 25.97
N SER A 217 -14.53 21.88 25.48
CA SER A 217 -13.62 20.91 24.90
C SER A 217 -12.38 20.72 25.79
#